data_3dafdf1aff1aca8dd60548cd905c45fe
#
_entry.id   3dafdf1aff1aca8dd60548cd905c45fe
#
_cell.length_a   1.000
_cell.length_b   1.000
_cell.length_c   1.000
_cell.angle_alpha   90.00
_cell.angle_beta   90.00
_cell.angle_gamma   90.00
#
_symmetry.space_group_name_H-M   'P 1'
#
loop_
_entity.id
_entity.type
_entity.pdbx_description
1 polymer ?
#
loop_
_entity_poly.entity_id
_entity_poly.type
_entity_poly.pdbx_seq_one_letter_code
_entity_poly.pdbx_strand_id
1 'polypeptide(L)'
;VPSAPAVAAPAPAPAQPIAPATGLADALPALIEKLRDAPSAACLARRAAPKASLLDVHRWTDAGGITHYSDQAPPRNARDVRTIAVAAALQVAVQASGYDVNLPDQLQQRAVADALAVERVMHDALGVEMPAGLDLRIVFVQSPQAYAALIKAPELAGSAGAYSTATKTIHVRMQRDDDANFFVLRHEIVHAIVHEAIGDLPVALNEGLAEYFGRYRAAGMGGQVDIGREGDAMIAAAPPRDGAADALVDLLAPEGEGFYVAGENAAAGTRETRYRRAFALVALLMGSREGRATLSALLAEQARTPCAAVAAERSLDAGYPGGLAALANAWAAFMRDPAAEVRAY
;
A
#
# COMPACT_ATOMS: atom_id res chain seq x y z
N VAL A 1 59.08 2.48 44.82
CA VAL A 1 58.67 1.61 43.72
C VAL A 1 58.49 2.51 42.47
N PRO A 2 59.30 2.37 41.42
CA PRO A 2 59.15 3.22 40.24
C PRO A 2 57.98 2.74 39.34
N SER A 3 57.15 3.70 38.93
CA SER A 3 56.03 3.51 38.03
C SER A 3 56.53 3.24 36.61
N ALA A 4 55.97 2.22 35.98
CA ALA A 4 56.24 1.86 34.59
C ALA A 4 55.63 2.89 33.61
N PRO A 5 56.26 3.17 32.45
CA PRO A 5 55.72 4.10 31.48
C PRO A 5 54.50 3.52 30.75
N ALA A 6 53.51 4.36 30.58
CA ALA A 6 52.29 4.03 29.81
C ALA A 6 52.64 3.89 28.32
N VAL A 7 52.30 2.75 27.75
CA VAL A 7 52.41 2.49 26.29
C VAL A 7 51.25 3.22 25.60
N ALA A 8 51.55 4.18 24.74
CA ALA A 8 50.58 4.87 23.91
C ALA A 8 49.96 3.92 22.86
N ALA A 9 48.65 3.92 22.78
CA ALA A 9 47.91 3.17 21.77
C ALA A 9 48.19 3.74 20.36
N PRO A 10 48.31 2.89 19.32
CA PRO A 10 48.57 3.35 17.94
C PRO A 10 47.36 4.16 17.42
N ALA A 11 47.66 5.24 16.71
CA ALA A 11 46.66 6.08 16.05
C ALA A 11 45.86 5.27 15.03
N PRO A 12 44.56 5.53 14.86
CA PRO A 12 43.75 4.87 13.84
C PRO A 12 44.24 5.22 12.45
N ALA A 13 44.34 4.19 11.58
CA ALA A 13 44.70 4.35 10.20
C ALA A 13 43.70 5.27 9.46
N PRO A 14 44.15 6.10 8.50
CA PRO A 14 43.26 6.96 7.73
C PRO A 14 42.26 6.10 6.95
N ALA A 15 40.98 6.47 7.02
CA ALA A 15 39.91 5.85 6.27
C ALA A 15 40.22 5.96 4.76
N GLN A 16 40.24 4.85 4.09
CA GLN A 16 40.36 4.82 2.62
C GLN A 16 39.06 5.39 2.03
N PRO A 17 39.11 6.25 1.01
CA PRO A 17 37.94 6.71 0.33
C PRO A 17 37.24 5.52 -0.34
N ILE A 18 35.95 5.32 0.01
CA ILE A 18 35.09 4.35 -0.65
C ILE A 18 34.89 4.87 -2.08
N ALA A 19 35.37 4.11 -3.06
CA ALA A 19 35.14 4.41 -4.46
C ALA A 19 33.63 4.45 -4.73
N PRO A 20 33.14 5.43 -5.52
CA PRO A 20 31.73 5.45 -5.87
C PRO A 20 31.38 4.17 -6.63
N ALA A 21 30.27 3.56 -6.26
CA ALA A 21 29.73 2.36 -6.94
C ALA A 21 29.19 2.77 -8.33
N THR A 22 30.07 2.87 -9.29
CA THR A 22 29.82 3.24 -10.69
C THR A 22 29.18 2.11 -11.53
N GLY A 23 28.64 1.08 -10.91
CA GLY A 23 28.01 -0.04 -11.63
C GLY A 23 26.50 -0.17 -11.47
N LEU A 24 25.90 0.51 -10.48
CA LEU A 24 24.46 0.37 -10.19
C LEU A 24 23.57 1.26 -11.06
N ALA A 25 24.04 2.46 -11.39
CA ALA A 25 23.29 3.39 -12.25
C ALA A 25 23.13 2.87 -13.69
N ASP A 26 24.12 2.13 -14.19
CA ASP A 26 24.10 1.55 -15.53
C ASP A 26 23.34 0.22 -15.61
N ALA A 27 23.17 -0.49 -14.50
CA ALA A 27 22.44 -1.76 -14.45
C ALA A 27 20.93 -1.58 -14.21
N LEU A 28 20.51 -0.48 -13.59
CA LEU A 28 19.12 -0.19 -13.28
C LEU A 28 18.23 -0.12 -14.54
N PRO A 29 18.58 0.60 -15.62
CA PRO A 29 17.79 0.67 -16.84
C PRO A 29 17.53 -0.70 -17.46
N ALA A 30 18.56 -1.55 -17.53
CA ALA A 30 18.44 -2.89 -18.10
C ALA A 30 17.63 -3.86 -17.23
N LEU A 31 17.63 -3.67 -15.90
CA LEU A 31 16.80 -4.45 -14.97
C LEU A 31 15.32 -4.05 -15.07
N ILE A 32 15.06 -2.77 -15.25
CA ILE A 32 13.71 -2.22 -15.39
C ILE A 32 13.13 -2.55 -16.76
N GLU A 33 13.93 -2.52 -17.82
CA GLU A 33 13.52 -2.98 -19.14
C GLU A 33 13.20 -4.49 -19.16
N LYS A 34 13.97 -5.31 -18.45
CA LYS A 34 13.64 -6.73 -18.20
C LYS A 34 12.38 -6.94 -17.37
N LEU A 35 12.09 -6.05 -16.44
CA LEU A 35 10.83 -6.06 -15.68
C LEU A 35 9.64 -5.57 -16.51
N ARG A 36 9.86 -4.72 -17.52
CA ARG A 36 8.84 -4.29 -18.50
C ARG A 36 8.42 -5.40 -19.47
N ASP A 37 9.37 -6.21 -19.96
CA ASP A 37 9.09 -7.25 -20.96
C ASP A 37 8.60 -8.58 -20.37
N ALA A 38 8.81 -8.80 -19.07
CA ALA A 38 8.42 -10.02 -18.36
C ALA A 38 7.04 -9.99 -17.68
N PRO A 39 6.27 -8.87 -17.60
CA PRO A 39 5.12 -8.79 -16.70
C PRO A 39 3.93 -9.64 -17.12
N SER A 40 3.70 -9.85 -18.41
CA SER A 40 2.42 -10.39 -18.88
C SER A 40 2.18 -11.85 -18.47
N ALA A 41 3.17 -12.71 -18.57
CA ALA A 41 3.01 -14.13 -18.24
C ALA A 41 2.98 -14.36 -16.71
N ALA A 42 3.83 -13.67 -15.96
CA ALA A 42 3.87 -13.77 -14.50
C ALA A 42 2.65 -13.09 -13.84
N CYS A 43 2.17 -11.98 -14.40
CA CYS A 43 0.95 -11.31 -13.96
C CYS A 43 -0.28 -12.15 -14.29
N LEU A 44 -0.40 -12.70 -15.50
CA LEU A 44 -1.50 -13.57 -15.91
C LEU A 44 -1.50 -14.89 -15.15
N ALA A 45 -0.33 -15.46 -14.84
CA ALA A 45 -0.22 -16.68 -14.04
C ALA A 45 -0.65 -16.47 -12.58
N ARG A 46 -0.40 -15.27 -12.02
CA ARG A 46 -0.86 -14.91 -10.66
C ARG A 46 -2.38 -14.79 -10.57
N ARG A 47 -3.06 -14.42 -11.65
CA ARG A 47 -4.52 -14.25 -11.69
C ARG A 47 -5.30 -15.48 -12.13
N ALA A 48 -4.65 -16.56 -12.51
CA ALA A 48 -5.26 -17.88 -12.58
C ALA A 48 -5.57 -18.46 -11.17
N ALA A 49 -5.85 -17.57 -10.20
CA ALA A 49 -6.15 -17.90 -8.83
C ALA A 49 -7.45 -18.74 -8.73
N PRO A 50 -7.57 -19.60 -7.71
CA PRO A 50 -8.69 -20.51 -7.58
C PRO A 50 -10.00 -19.73 -7.56
N LYS A 51 -10.97 -20.21 -8.35
CA LYS A 51 -12.34 -19.71 -8.30
C LYS A 51 -12.84 -19.80 -6.85
N ALA A 52 -13.55 -18.75 -6.41
CA ALA A 52 -14.19 -18.74 -5.11
C ALA A 52 -14.86 -20.08 -4.84
N SER A 53 -14.43 -20.79 -3.81
CA SER A 53 -15.08 -22.01 -3.39
C SER A 53 -16.44 -21.63 -2.80
N LEU A 54 -17.49 -22.20 -3.35
CA LEU A 54 -18.81 -22.10 -2.73
C LEU A 54 -18.77 -22.96 -1.48
N LEU A 55 -19.09 -22.39 -0.35
CA LEU A 55 -19.30 -23.11 0.90
C LEU A 55 -20.74 -23.55 0.96
N ASP A 56 -20.98 -24.85 1.10
CA ASP A 56 -22.31 -25.38 1.34
C ASP A 56 -22.70 -25.12 2.79
N VAL A 57 -23.56 -24.15 3.01
CA VAL A 57 -24.16 -23.89 4.32
C VAL A 57 -25.50 -24.61 4.42
N HIS A 58 -25.60 -25.51 5.36
CA HIS A 58 -26.82 -26.24 5.66
C HIS A 58 -27.69 -25.41 6.63
N ARG A 59 -28.92 -25.16 6.22
CA ARG A 59 -29.97 -24.60 7.08
C ARG A 59 -30.89 -25.75 7.48
N TRP A 60 -31.17 -25.88 8.76
CA TRP A 60 -32.16 -26.88 9.25
C TRP A 60 -32.89 -26.36 10.50
N THR A 61 -34.01 -27.02 10.81
CA THR A 61 -34.78 -26.76 12.03
C THR A 61 -34.68 -27.98 12.97
N ASP A 62 -34.39 -27.75 14.24
CA ASP A 62 -34.34 -28.79 15.25
C ASP A 62 -35.73 -29.21 15.75
N ALA A 63 -35.81 -30.19 16.66
CA ALA A 63 -37.05 -30.65 17.24
C ALA A 63 -37.78 -29.59 18.08
N GLY A 64 -37.07 -28.58 18.57
CA GLY A 64 -37.59 -27.43 19.32
C GLY A 64 -38.10 -26.31 18.43
N GLY A 65 -37.97 -26.41 17.09
CA GLY A 65 -38.39 -25.40 16.15
C GLY A 65 -37.35 -24.28 15.92
N ILE A 66 -36.11 -24.43 16.42
CA ILE A 66 -35.03 -23.48 16.24
C ILE A 66 -34.34 -23.72 14.89
N THR A 67 -34.16 -22.67 14.12
CA THR A 67 -33.42 -22.74 12.86
C THR A 67 -31.93 -22.56 13.09
N HIS A 68 -31.15 -23.49 12.56
CA HIS A 68 -29.69 -23.52 12.60
C HIS A 68 -29.08 -23.30 11.22
N TYR A 69 -27.86 -22.77 11.19
CA TYR A 69 -26.99 -22.65 10.00
C TYR A 69 -25.61 -23.19 10.34
N SER A 70 -25.04 -24.05 9.50
CA SER A 70 -23.71 -24.62 9.68
C SER A 70 -23.12 -25.05 8.34
N ASP A 71 -21.80 -25.04 8.25
CA ASP A 71 -21.00 -25.67 7.19
C ASP A 71 -20.85 -27.20 7.37
N GLN A 72 -21.28 -27.71 8.53
CA GLN A 72 -21.30 -29.12 8.82
C GLN A 72 -22.65 -29.73 8.46
N ALA A 73 -22.64 -31.01 8.05
CA ALA A 73 -23.85 -31.75 7.74
C ALA A 73 -24.84 -31.76 8.94
N PRO A 74 -26.11 -31.49 8.71
CA PRO A 74 -27.11 -31.41 9.77
C PRO A 74 -27.30 -32.82 10.45
N PRO A 75 -27.69 -32.84 11.71
CA PRO A 75 -27.95 -34.08 12.43
C PRO A 75 -29.11 -34.85 11.78
N ARG A 76 -29.11 -36.19 11.94
CA ARG A 76 -30.10 -37.09 11.29
C ARG A 76 -31.56 -36.79 11.62
N ASN A 77 -31.83 -36.09 12.71
CA ASN A 77 -33.17 -35.68 13.17
C ASN A 77 -33.52 -34.22 12.77
N ALA A 78 -32.71 -33.59 11.96
CA ALA A 78 -32.97 -32.26 11.44
C ALA A 78 -34.18 -32.23 10.50
N ARG A 79 -34.99 -31.17 10.58
CA ARG A 79 -36.15 -30.93 9.70
C ARG A 79 -35.86 -29.75 8.79
N ASP A 80 -36.56 -29.68 7.68
CA ASP A 80 -36.47 -28.55 6.72
C ASP A 80 -35.05 -28.26 6.26
N VAL A 81 -34.28 -29.30 6.03
CA VAL A 81 -32.88 -29.23 5.59
C VAL A 81 -32.81 -28.61 4.20
N ARG A 82 -32.06 -27.53 4.08
CA ARG A 82 -31.72 -26.90 2.79
C ARG A 82 -30.23 -26.63 2.74
N THR A 83 -29.61 -26.94 1.63
CA THR A 83 -28.24 -26.52 1.35
C THR A 83 -28.29 -25.22 0.55
N ILE A 84 -27.59 -24.22 1.04
CA ILE A 84 -27.45 -22.89 0.42
C ILE A 84 -25.97 -22.77 0.06
N ALA A 85 -25.68 -22.68 -1.23
CA ALA A 85 -24.33 -22.33 -1.68
C ALA A 85 -24.11 -20.84 -1.33
N VAL A 86 -23.31 -20.61 -0.32
CA VAL A 86 -22.87 -19.26 0.05
C VAL A 86 -21.48 -19.08 -0.52
N ALA A 87 -21.23 -17.99 -1.22
CA ALA A 87 -19.85 -17.63 -1.53
C ALA A 87 -19.09 -17.67 -0.20
N ALA A 88 -18.06 -18.53 -0.11
CA ALA A 88 -17.18 -18.50 1.05
C ALA A 88 -16.75 -17.04 1.20
N ALA A 89 -17.06 -16.46 2.35
CA ALA A 89 -16.60 -15.11 2.63
C ALA A 89 -15.10 -15.12 2.33
N LEU A 90 -14.70 -14.27 1.40
CA LEU A 90 -13.33 -14.20 0.90
C LEU A 90 -12.46 -13.81 2.09
N GLN A 91 -12.00 -14.80 2.84
CA GLN A 91 -11.18 -14.52 4.01
C GLN A 91 -9.77 -14.27 3.51
N VAL A 92 -9.38 -13.02 3.55
CA VAL A 92 -7.96 -12.67 3.59
C VAL A 92 -7.44 -13.20 4.91
N ALA A 93 -6.62 -14.24 4.86
CA ALA A 93 -5.93 -14.71 6.05
C ALA A 93 -4.76 -13.77 6.32
N VAL A 94 -4.74 -13.14 7.48
CA VAL A 94 -3.65 -12.24 7.89
C VAL A 94 -2.98 -12.80 9.12
N GLN A 95 -1.66 -12.92 9.06
CA GLN A 95 -0.83 -13.36 10.19
C GLN A 95 0.24 -12.30 10.47
N ALA A 96 0.48 -11.99 11.74
CA ALA A 96 1.51 -11.05 12.17
C ALA A 96 2.49 -11.72 13.12
N SER A 97 3.78 -11.47 12.95
CA SER A 97 4.85 -12.04 13.77
C SER A 97 6.05 -11.09 13.87
N GLY A 98 6.94 -11.35 14.84
CA GLY A 98 8.27 -10.75 14.90
C GLY A 98 9.32 -11.70 14.35
N TYR A 99 10.35 -11.17 13.67
CA TYR A 99 11.49 -11.97 13.19
C TYR A 99 12.61 -12.05 14.22
N ASP A 100 13.15 -10.90 14.62
CA ASP A 100 14.24 -10.75 15.61
C ASP A 100 13.78 -9.97 16.83
N VAL A 101 12.47 -9.96 17.07
CA VAL A 101 11.79 -9.28 18.17
C VAL A 101 10.64 -10.15 18.68
N ASN A 102 10.46 -10.16 19.99
CA ASN A 102 9.26 -10.74 20.58
C ASN A 102 8.11 -9.72 20.45
N LEU A 103 7.25 -9.92 19.45
CA LEU A 103 6.11 -9.06 19.21
C LEU A 103 4.97 -9.42 20.19
N PRO A 104 4.54 -8.50 21.07
CA PRO A 104 3.43 -8.75 21.99
C PRO A 104 2.14 -9.12 21.24
N ASP A 105 1.34 -10.02 21.79
CA ASP A 105 0.07 -10.48 21.20
C ASP A 105 -0.86 -9.32 20.87
N GLN A 106 -0.89 -8.28 21.69
CA GLN A 106 -1.70 -7.09 21.44
C GLN A 106 -1.29 -6.35 20.16
N LEU A 107 0.01 -6.25 19.88
CA LEU A 107 0.50 -5.64 18.64
C LEU A 107 0.24 -6.53 17.44
N GLN A 108 0.34 -7.86 17.61
CA GLN A 108 -0.02 -8.80 16.54
C GLN A 108 -1.51 -8.68 16.18
N GLN A 109 -2.39 -8.65 17.18
CA GLN A 109 -3.83 -8.48 17.00
C GLN A 109 -4.16 -7.13 16.35
N ARG A 110 -3.50 -6.04 16.78
CA ARG A 110 -3.64 -4.72 16.16
C ARG A 110 -3.23 -4.75 14.69
N ALA A 111 -2.12 -5.40 14.36
CA ALA A 111 -1.64 -5.48 12.98
C ALA A 111 -2.64 -6.21 12.07
N VAL A 112 -3.20 -7.30 12.54
CA VAL A 112 -4.25 -8.04 11.82
C VAL A 112 -5.52 -7.18 11.67
N ALA A 113 -5.94 -6.50 12.74
CA ALA A 113 -7.12 -5.64 12.73
C ALA A 113 -6.96 -4.45 11.77
N ASP A 114 -5.78 -3.80 11.76
CA ASP A 114 -5.48 -2.68 10.85
C ASP A 114 -5.49 -3.15 9.39
N ALA A 115 -4.94 -4.34 9.08
CA ALA A 115 -4.95 -4.89 7.73
C ALA A 115 -6.37 -5.12 7.21
N LEU A 116 -7.21 -5.77 8.00
CA LEU A 116 -8.61 -6.02 7.65
C LEU A 116 -9.44 -4.74 7.58
N ALA A 117 -9.11 -3.75 8.40
CA ALA A 117 -9.81 -2.47 8.40
C ALA A 117 -9.48 -1.64 7.15
N VAL A 118 -8.20 -1.56 6.75
CA VAL A 118 -7.79 -0.87 5.51
C VAL A 118 -8.42 -1.54 4.29
N GLU A 119 -8.40 -2.87 4.23
CA GLU A 119 -9.07 -3.63 3.16
C GLU A 119 -10.56 -3.26 3.07
N ARG A 120 -11.27 -3.33 4.19
CA ARG A 120 -12.70 -2.99 4.25
C ARG A 120 -12.97 -1.56 3.79
N VAL A 121 -12.18 -0.59 4.23
CA VAL A 121 -12.37 0.81 3.83
C VAL A 121 -12.10 1.00 2.35
N MET A 122 -11.10 0.35 1.78
CA MET A 122 -10.86 0.40 0.33
C MET A 122 -11.99 -0.28 -0.46
N HIS A 123 -12.55 -1.36 0.06
CA HIS A 123 -13.75 -1.98 -0.51
C HIS A 123 -14.93 -1.02 -0.47
N ASP A 124 -15.29 -0.50 0.71
CA ASP A 124 -16.49 0.31 0.92
C ASP A 124 -16.43 1.67 0.22
N ALA A 125 -15.25 2.30 0.21
CA ALA A 125 -15.07 3.63 -0.36
C ALA A 125 -14.76 3.63 -1.87
N LEU A 126 -14.09 2.59 -2.37
CA LEU A 126 -13.54 2.54 -3.74
C LEU A 126 -13.97 1.31 -4.53
N GLY A 127 -14.70 0.37 -3.93
CA GLY A 127 -15.15 -0.86 -4.60
C GLY A 127 -14.02 -1.85 -4.91
N VAL A 128 -12.91 -1.79 -4.17
CA VAL A 128 -11.79 -2.71 -4.36
C VAL A 128 -12.14 -4.07 -3.76
N GLU A 129 -12.09 -5.11 -4.58
CA GLU A 129 -12.38 -6.49 -4.15
C GLU A 129 -11.11 -7.31 -4.12
N MET A 130 -10.80 -7.87 -2.94
CA MET A 130 -9.65 -8.75 -2.78
C MET A 130 -9.90 -10.12 -3.43
N PRO A 131 -8.87 -10.73 -4.03
CA PRO A 131 -9.00 -12.08 -4.55
C PRO A 131 -9.20 -13.08 -3.40
N ALA A 132 -10.00 -14.11 -3.67
CA ALA A 132 -10.25 -15.20 -2.73
C ALA A 132 -8.95 -15.90 -2.30
N GLY A 133 -8.84 -16.18 -0.99
CA GLY A 133 -7.76 -17.02 -0.47
C GLY A 133 -6.39 -16.32 -0.43
N LEU A 134 -6.35 -15.01 -0.32
CA LEU A 134 -5.09 -14.29 -0.07
C LEU A 134 -4.60 -14.59 1.35
N ASP A 135 -3.39 -15.12 1.44
CA ASP A 135 -2.66 -15.30 2.70
C ASP A 135 -1.57 -14.22 2.79
N LEU A 136 -1.82 -13.20 3.61
CA LEU A 136 -0.93 -12.06 3.82
C LEU A 136 -0.16 -12.21 5.12
N ARG A 137 1.16 -12.20 5.04
CA ARG A 137 2.03 -12.26 6.21
C ARG A 137 2.60 -10.90 6.53
N ILE A 138 2.61 -10.55 7.82
CA ILE A 138 3.20 -9.32 8.35
C ILE A 138 4.35 -9.72 9.27
N VAL A 139 5.53 -9.20 9.00
CA VAL A 139 6.74 -9.50 9.76
C VAL A 139 7.37 -8.20 10.26
N PHE A 140 7.36 -8.01 11.57
CA PHE A 140 8.06 -6.92 12.21
C PHE A 140 9.52 -7.30 12.44
N VAL A 141 10.44 -6.42 12.05
CA VAL A 141 11.89 -6.65 12.10
C VAL A 141 12.54 -5.50 12.86
N GLN A 142 13.25 -5.81 13.94
CA GLN A 142 13.89 -4.78 14.77
C GLN A 142 15.25 -4.34 14.19
N SER A 143 16.07 -5.29 13.78
CA SER A 143 17.42 -5.02 13.27
C SER A 143 17.39 -4.51 11.82
N PRO A 144 17.98 -3.35 11.52
CA PRO A 144 18.11 -2.88 10.13
C PRO A 144 18.86 -3.86 9.23
N GLN A 145 19.83 -4.58 9.77
CA GLN A 145 20.61 -5.59 9.04
C GLN A 145 19.74 -6.80 8.69
N ALA A 146 18.94 -7.28 9.65
CA ALA A 146 18.00 -8.37 9.40
C ALA A 146 16.92 -7.96 8.38
N TYR A 147 16.41 -6.74 8.48
CA TYR A 147 15.46 -6.18 7.52
C TYR A 147 16.05 -6.19 6.09
N ALA A 148 17.24 -5.63 5.89
CA ALA A 148 17.91 -5.60 4.59
C ALA A 148 18.17 -7.01 4.02
N ALA A 149 18.49 -7.98 4.89
CA ALA A 149 18.71 -9.37 4.48
C ALA A 149 17.38 -10.07 4.06
N LEU A 150 16.26 -9.73 4.68
CA LEU A 150 14.93 -10.31 4.39
C LEU A 150 14.34 -9.79 3.08
N ILE A 151 14.40 -8.48 2.84
CA ILE A 151 13.81 -7.89 1.62
C ILE A 151 14.61 -8.19 0.37
N LYS A 152 15.91 -8.50 0.47
CA LYS A 152 16.82 -8.83 -0.65
C LYS A 152 16.80 -7.83 -1.81
N ALA A 153 16.45 -6.58 -1.51
CA ALA A 153 16.35 -5.45 -2.44
C ALA A 153 17.21 -4.31 -1.88
N PRO A 154 18.47 -4.16 -2.35
CA PRO A 154 19.39 -3.16 -1.80
C PRO A 154 18.84 -1.73 -1.84
N GLU A 155 18.05 -1.40 -2.87
CA GLU A 155 17.38 -0.10 -3.05
C GLU A 155 16.35 0.19 -1.97
N LEU A 156 15.75 -0.85 -1.37
CA LEU A 156 14.79 -0.75 -0.30
C LEU A 156 15.39 -0.95 1.10
N ALA A 157 16.69 -1.25 1.20
CA ALA A 157 17.34 -1.52 2.50
C ALA A 157 17.22 -0.36 3.49
N GLY A 158 17.07 0.88 3.00
CA GLY A 158 16.86 2.08 3.79
C GLY A 158 15.38 2.40 4.10
N SER A 159 14.41 1.69 3.49
CA SER A 159 13.00 1.95 3.70
C SER A 159 12.53 1.55 5.11
N ALA A 160 11.37 2.05 5.53
CA ALA A 160 10.75 1.66 6.79
C ALA A 160 9.86 0.42 6.65
N GLY A 161 9.38 0.12 5.44
CA GLY A 161 8.58 -1.04 5.10
C GLY A 161 8.83 -1.52 3.69
N ALA A 162 8.38 -2.72 3.37
CA ALA A 162 8.35 -3.27 2.02
C ALA A 162 7.35 -4.43 1.90
N TYR A 163 6.56 -4.43 0.85
CA TYR A 163 5.76 -5.57 0.46
C TYR A 163 6.50 -6.45 -0.55
N SER A 164 6.65 -7.73 -0.24
CA SER A 164 7.22 -8.72 -1.15
C SER A 164 6.10 -9.43 -1.92
N THR A 165 5.99 -9.15 -3.20
CA THR A 165 5.01 -9.79 -4.09
C THR A 165 5.25 -11.29 -4.25
N ALA A 166 6.51 -11.73 -4.20
CA ALA A 166 6.89 -13.13 -4.35
C ALA A 166 6.47 -13.99 -3.16
N THR A 167 6.51 -13.45 -1.94
CA THR A 167 6.22 -14.19 -0.71
C THR A 167 4.91 -13.73 -0.04
N LYS A 168 4.23 -12.73 -0.59
CA LYS A 168 3.04 -12.07 -0.03
C LYS A 168 3.27 -11.65 1.43
N THR A 169 4.45 -11.08 1.67
CA THR A 169 4.91 -10.72 3.01
C THR A 169 5.18 -9.23 3.08
N ILE A 170 4.58 -8.57 4.05
CA ILE A 170 4.90 -7.21 4.44
C ILE A 170 5.98 -7.26 5.52
N HIS A 171 7.08 -6.59 5.28
CA HIS A 171 8.14 -6.40 6.26
C HIS A 171 8.07 -4.98 6.79
N VAL A 172 7.99 -4.83 8.11
CA VAL A 172 8.01 -3.53 8.79
C VAL A 172 9.26 -3.44 9.63
N ARG A 173 10.14 -2.52 9.31
CA ARG A 173 11.31 -2.20 10.14
C ARG A 173 10.86 -1.38 11.32
N MET A 174 10.95 -1.96 12.53
CA MET A 174 10.47 -1.31 13.74
C MET A 174 11.22 -0.02 14.04
N GLN A 175 10.45 1.00 14.32
CA GLN A 175 10.88 2.29 14.80
C GLN A 175 10.57 2.37 16.32
N ARG A 176 11.01 3.44 16.97
CA ARG A 176 10.77 3.65 18.42
C ARG A 176 9.30 3.97 18.73
N ASP A 177 8.59 4.52 17.75
CA ASP A 177 7.20 4.94 17.86
C ASP A 177 6.27 3.92 17.21
N ASP A 178 5.33 3.39 17.98
CA ASP A 178 4.36 2.42 17.48
C ASP A 178 3.42 3.03 16.43
N ASP A 179 3.04 4.29 16.56
CA ASP A 179 2.17 4.94 15.57
C ASP A 179 2.87 5.05 14.22
N ALA A 180 4.19 5.31 14.22
CA ALA A 180 5.00 5.27 13.00
C ALA A 180 5.10 3.85 12.42
N ASN A 181 5.26 2.82 13.26
CA ASN A 181 5.25 1.42 12.82
C ASN A 181 3.94 1.03 12.16
N PHE A 182 2.82 1.43 12.75
CA PHE A 182 1.50 1.13 12.23
C PHE A 182 1.10 2.01 11.02
N PHE A 183 1.64 3.21 10.90
CA PHE A 183 1.54 3.99 9.67
C PHE A 183 2.22 3.24 8.50
N VAL A 184 3.48 2.81 8.70
CA VAL A 184 4.22 2.05 7.70
C VAL A 184 3.49 0.74 7.36
N LEU A 185 3.00 0.02 8.36
CA LEU A 185 2.24 -1.20 8.13
C LEU A 185 1.04 -0.96 7.20
N ARG A 186 0.21 0.04 7.48
CA ARG A 186 -0.96 0.35 6.66
C ARG A 186 -0.58 0.82 5.25
N HIS A 187 0.53 1.56 5.11
CA HIS A 187 1.09 1.94 3.83
C HIS A 187 1.43 0.68 2.98
N GLU A 188 2.14 -0.27 3.55
CA GLU A 188 2.52 -1.52 2.86
C GLU A 188 1.32 -2.45 2.61
N ILE A 189 0.29 -2.42 3.45
CA ILE A 189 -0.97 -3.12 3.21
C ILE A 189 -1.64 -2.61 1.94
N VAL A 190 -1.64 -1.29 1.71
CA VAL A 190 -2.19 -0.72 0.47
C VAL A 190 -1.44 -1.21 -0.75
N HIS A 191 -0.10 -1.27 -0.71
CA HIS A 191 0.68 -1.86 -1.80
C HIS A 191 0.32 -3.32 -2.06
N ALA A 192 0.11 -4.10 -0.99
CA ALA A 192 -0.36 -5.47 -1.12
C ALA A 192 -1.75 -5.54 -1.77
N ILE A 193 -2.70 -4.71 -1.33
CA ILE A 193 -4.06 -4.64 -1.90
C ILE A 193 -4.00 -4.22 -3.38
N VAL A 194 -3.26 -3.17 -3.70
CA VAL A 194 -3.10 -2.71 -5.08
C VAL A 194 -2.53 -3.82 -5.96
N HIS A 195 -1.45 -4.45 -5.52
CA HIS A 195 -0.82 -5.52 -6.28
C HIS A 195 -1.73 -6.73 -6.49
N GLU A 196 -2.45 -7.17 -5.45
CA GLU A 196 -3.25 -8.40 -5.50
C GLU A 196 -4.64 -8.19 -6.13
N ALA A 197 -5.27 -7.04 -5.90
CA ALA A 197 -6.64 -6.78 -6.34
C ALA A 197 -6.75 -5.93 -7.61
N ILE A 198 -5.81 -5.01 -7.84
CA ILE A 198 -5.92 -3.99 -8.88
C ILE A 198 -4.93 -4.25 -10.02
N GLY A 199 -3.64 -4.41 -9.71
CA GLY A 199 -2.57 -4.58 -10.70
C GLY A 199 -1.65 -3.37 -10.80
N ASP A 200 -1.10 -3.13 -12.00
CA ASP A 200 -0.05 -2.14 -12.22
C ASP A 200 -0.63 -0.71 -12.31
N LEU A 201 -0.80 -0.05 -11.15
CA LEU A 201 -1.15 1.37 -11.11
C LEU A 201 0.07 2.25 -11.39
N PRO A 202 -0.14 3.46 -11.97
CA PRO A 202 0.88 4.51 -11.92
C PRO A 202 1.41 4.71 -10.50
N VAL A 203 2.73 4.84 -10.39
CA VAL A 203 3.41 4.91 -9.08
C VAL A 203 2.79 6.00 -8.19
N ALA A 204 2.48 7.16 -8.75
CA ALA A 204 1.87 8.25 -8.01
C ALA A 204 0.51 7.89 -7.38
N LEU A 205 -0.33 7.12 -8.07
CA LEU A 205 -1.60 6.68 -7.50
C LEU A 205 -1.40 5.61 -6.44
N ASN A 206 -0.47 4.67 -6.66
CA ASN A 206 -0.13 3.64 -5.69
C ASN A 206 0.42 4.24 -4.40
N GLU A 207 1.43 5.13 -4.50
CA GLU A 207 2.01 5.81 -3.34
C GLU A 207 1.03 6.78 -2.68
N GLY A 208 0.24 7.50 -3.48
CA GLY A 208 -0.79 8.40 -2.95
C GLY A 208 -1.87 7.69 -2.14
N LEU A 209 -2.32 6.51 -2.59
CA LEU A 209 -3.23 5.66 -1.84
C LEU A 209 -2.57 5.14 -0.55
N ALA A 210 -1.32 4.69 -0.63
CA ALA A 210 -0.58 4.20 0.51
C ALA A 210 -0.35 5.29 1.57
N GLU A 211 0.02 6.50 1.16
CA GLU A 211 0.14 7.67 2.05
C GLU A 211 -1.21 8.06 2.68
N TYR A 212 -2.29 7.99 1.91
CA TYR A 212 -3.62 8.35 2.40
C TYR A 212 -4.13 7.34 3.44
N PHE A 213 -4.17 6.07 3.10
CA PHE A 213 -4.67 5.03 4.02
C PHE A 213 -3.67 4.66 5.12
N GLY A 214 -2.38 4.98 4.97
CA GLY A 214 -1.41 4.94 6.07
C GLY A 214 -1.86 5.76 7.28
N ARG A 215 -2.65 6.82 7.06
CA ARG A 215 -3.23 7.69 8.11
C ARG A 215 -4.56 7.18 8.68
N TYR A 216 -5.01 6.01 8.26
CA TYR A 216 -6.20 5.40 8.82
C TYR A 216 -6.02 5.12 10.32
N ARG A 217 -7.06 5.37 11.09
CA ARG A 217 -7.15 5.02 12.51
C ARG A 217 -8.51 4.41 12.79
N ALA A 218 -8.55 3.30 13.51
CA ALA A 218 -9.81 2.72 13.97
C ALA A 218 -10.51 3.70 14.93
N ALA A 219 -11.81 3.90 14.75
CA ALA A 219 -12.64 4.78 15.58
C ALA A 219 -14.02 4.11 15.80
N GLY A 220 -14.25 3.61 16.98
CA GLY A 220 -15.48 2.88 17.32
C GLY A 220 -15.67 1.63 16.47
N MET A 221 -16.82 1.50 15.80
CA MET A 221 -17.12 0.38 14.90
C MET A 221 -16.68 0.61 13.45
N GLY A 222 -16.13 1.77 13.13
CA GLY A 222 -15.62 2.16 11.83
C GLY A 222 -14.19 2.64 11.92
N GLY A 223 -13.82 3.58 11.07
CA GLY A 223 -12.51 4.19 11.07
C GLY A 223 -12.53 5.58 10.48
N GLN A 224 -11.41 6.23 10.59
CA GLN A 224 -11.21 7.55 10.02
C GLN A 224 -9.81 7.67 9.42
N VAL A 225 -9.69 8.48 8.39
CA VAL A 225 -8.40 8.98 7.90
C VAL A 225 -8.26 10.41 8.39
N ASP A 226 -7.23 10.65 9.18
CA ASP A 226 -6.92 11.96 9.74
C ASP A 226 -5.70 12.52 8.99
N ILE A 227 -5.95 13.46 8.09
CA ILE A 227 -4.89 14.18 7.39
C ILE A 227 -4.18 15.10 8.38
N GLY A 228 -4.94 15.81 9.20
CA GLY A 228 -4.44 16.67 10.26
C GLY A 228 -3.49 17.76 9.78
N ARG A 229 -2.94 18.51 10.73
CA ARG A 229 -2.02 19.62 10.43
C ARG A 229 -0.71 19.15 9.79
N GLU A 230 -0.23 17.96 10.14
CA GLU A 230 0.99 17.40 9.55
C GLU A 230 0.77 17.07 8.07
N GLY A 231 -0.37 16.44 7.74
CA GLY A 231 -0.74 16.16 6.36
C GLY A 231 -0.97 17.44 5.55
N ASP A 232 -1.62 18.46 6.11
CA ASP A 232 -1.80 19.75 5.47
C ASP A 232 -0.44 20.43 5.20
N ALA A 233 0.47 20.42 6.16
CA ALA A 233 1.82 20.97 5.98
C ALA A 233 2.59 20.20 4.90
N MET A 234 2.44 18.88 4.85
CA MET A 234 3.04 18.04 3.83
C MET A 234 2.50 18.38 2.44
N ILE A 235 1.20 18.56 2.29
CA ILE A 235 0.54 18.94 1.03
C ILE A 235 1.00 20.32 0.61
N ALA A 236 0.92 21.33 1.49
CA ALA A 236 1.25 22.72 1.21
C ALA A 236 2.73 22.95 0.83
N ALA A 237 3.62 22.03 1.19
CA ALA A 237 5.05 22.17 0.89
C ALA A 237 5.41 21.91 -0.58
N ALA A 238 4.49 21.40 -1.41
CA ALA A 238 4.83 20.93 -2.75
C ALA A 238 3.91 21.42 -3.89
N PRO A 239 3.27 22.61 -3.83
CA PRO A 239 2.41 23.07 -4.90
C PRO A 239 3.20 23.21 -6.22
N PRO A 240 2.59 22.89 -7.37
CA PRO A 240 3.21 23.16 -8.65
C PRO A 240 3.39 24.67 -8.82
N ARG A 241 4.58 25.09 -9.29
CA ARG A 241 4.90 26.51 -9.47
C ARG A 241 4.19 27.10 -10.66
N ASP A 242 4.20 26.37 -11.78
CA ASP A 242 3.58 26.74 -13.06
C ASP A 242 3.02 25.48 -13.71
N GLY A 243 2.01 25.62 -14.59
CA GLY A 243 1.53 24.51 -15.40
C GLY A 243 0.95 23.33 -14.60
N ALA A 244 -0.11 23.58 -13.81
CA ALA A 244 -0.72 22.53 -12.99
C ALA A 244 -1.12 21.29 -13.81
N ALA A 245 -1.58 21.46 -15.06
CA ALA A 245 -1.93 20.37 -15.94
C ALA A 245 -0.70 19.53 -16.33
N ASP A 246 0.38 20.19 -16.74
CA ASP A 246 1.63 19.51 -17.11
C ASP A 246 2.24 18.79 -15.91
N ALA A 247 2.20 19.42 -14.73
CA ALA A 247 2.69 18.82 -13.49
C ALA A 247 1.86 17.58 -13.07
N LEU A 248 0.56 17.57 -13.33
CA LEU A 248 -0.30 16.42 -13.06
C LEU A 248 -0.04 15.30 -14.06
N VAL A 249 0.09 15.61 -15.35
CA VAL A 249 0.44 14.64 -16.40
C VAL A 249 1.79 13.98 -16.10
N ASP A 250 2.81 14.79 -15.75
CA ASP A 250 4.13 14.29 -15.39
C ASP A 250 4.10 13.41 -14.12
N LEU A 251 3.27 13.77 -13.13
CA LEU A 251 3.07 12.96 -11.93
C LEU A 251 2.43 11.61 -12.24
N LEU A 252 1.49 11.57 -13.18
CA LEU A 252 0.74 10.36 -13.56
C LEU A 252 1.48 9.51 -14.60
N ALA A 253 2.60 9.98 -15.13
CA ALA A 253 3.38 9.22 -16.10
C ALA A 253 3.69 7.82 -15.59
N PRO A 254 3.56 6.78 -16.43
CA PRO A 254 3.70 5.38 -16.01
C PRO A 254 5.14 4.99 -15.63
N GLU A 255 6.11 5.85 -15.90
CA GLU A 255 7.52 5.55 -15.67
C GLU A 255 7.90 5.68 -14.20
N GLY A 256 7.91 4.53 -13.49
CA GLY A 256 8.28 4.46 -12.07
C GLY A 256 9.69 4.99 -11.76
N GLU A 257 10.61 4.91 -12.72
CA GLU A 257 11.96 5.46 -12.56
C GLU A 257 11.97 6.96 -12.26
N GLY A 258 11.19 7.72 -13.00
CA GLY A 258 11.06 9.16 -12.79
C GLY A 258 10.51 9.49 -11.40
N PHE A 259 9.71 8.63 -10.78
CA PHE A 259 9.14 8.88 -9.46
C PHE A 259 10.17 8.70 -8.34
N TYR A 260 10.98 7.63 -8.40
CA TYR A 260 11.93 7.29 -7.32
C TYR A 260 13.32 7.91 -7.49
N VAL A 261 13.74 8.17 -8.73
CA VAL A 261 15.10 8.59 -9.11
C VAL A 261 15.11 10.03 -9.64
N ALA A 262 14.21 10.91 -9.17
CA ALA A 262 14.23 12.29 -9.60
C ALA A 262 15.58 12.95 -9.30
N GLY A 263 16.38 13.15 -10.33
CA GLY A 263 17.57 13.98 -10.28
C GLY A 263 17.20 15.41 -9.90
N GLU A 264 18.14 16.16 -9.34
CA GLU A 264 17.96 17.54 -8.86
C GLU A 264 17.40 18.52 -9.91
N ASN A 265 17.38 18.14 -11.19
CA ASN A 265 16.96 18.97 -12.33
C ASN A 265 15.61 18.57 -12.95
N ALA A 266 14.85 17.64 -12.37
CA ALA A 266 13.57 17.27 -12.94
C ALA A 266 12.50 18.34 -12.63
N ALA A 267 11.74 18.76 -13.64
CA ALA A 267 10.62 19.71 -13.50
C ALA A 267 9.54 19.21 -12.50
N ALA A 268 9.48 17.90 -12.29
CA ALA A 268 8.60 17.24 -11.34
C ALA A 268 9.04 17.33 -9.86
N GLY A 269 10.23 17.87 -9.57
CA GLY A 269 10.77 18.03 -8.22
C GLY A 269 11.48 16.78 -7.68
N THR A 270 11.88 16.85 -6.41
CA THR A 270 12.54 15.75 -5.69
C THR A 270 11.59 14.59 -5.46
N ARG A 271 12.11 13.40 -5.11
CA ARG A 271 11.31 12.23 -4.67
C ARG A 271 10.27 12.64 -3.62
N GLU A 272 10.68 13.38 -2.61
CA GLU A 272 9.78 13.86 -1.54
C GLU A 272 8.63 14.74 -2.07
N THR A 273 8.92 15.63 -3.00
CA THR A 273 7.90 16.46 -3.66
C THR A 273 6.88 15.61 -4.40
N ARG A 274 7.30 14.53 -5.07
CA ARG A 274 6.40 13.61 -5.78
C ARG A 274 5.49 12.85 -4.83
N TYR A 275 6.02 12.33 -3.71
CA TYR A 275 5.20 11.70 -2.66
C TYR A 275 4.14 12.67 -2.13
N ARG A 276 4.51 13.90 -1.82
CA ARG A 276 3.59 14.93 -1.33
C ARG A 276 2.51 15.26 -2.35
N ARG A 277 2.86 15.37 -3.63
CA ARG A 277 1.93 15.61 -4.74
C ARG A 277 1.00 14.43 -4.97
N ALA A 278 1.49 13.22 -4.90
CA ALA A 278 0.72 11.99 -5.01
C ALA A 278 -0.30 11.88 -3.85
N PHE A 279 0.14 12.13 -2.62
CA PHE A 279 -0.74 12.20 -1.46
C PHE A 279 -1.82 13.27 -1.61
N ALA A 280 -1.45 14.48 -2.04
CA ALA A 280 -2.40 15.56 -2.27
C ALA A 280 -3.46 15.21 -3.33
N LEU A 281 -3.07 14.52 -4.40
CA LEU A 281 -4.00 14.07 -5.45
C LEU A 281 -5.02 13.09 -4.89
N VAL A 282 -4.58 12.06 -4.19
CA VAL A 282 -5.49 11.07 -3.59
C VAL A 282 -6.34 11.71 -2.49
N ALA A 283 -5.77 12.56 -1.64
CA ALA A 283 -6.51 13.28 -0.61
C ALA A 283 -7.61 14.17 -1.21
N LEU A 284 -7.34 14.88 -2.30
CA LEU A 284 -8.36 15.64 -3.04
C LEU A 284 -9.47 14.73 -3.58
N LEU A 285 -9.10 13.65 -4.29
CA LEU A 285 -10.08 12.73 -4.88
C LEU A 285 -10.94 12.07 -3.80
N MET A 286 -10.36 11.67 -2.71
CA MET A 286 -11.09 11.08 -1.58
C MET A 286 -11.98 12.10 -0.85
N GLY A 287 -11.77 13.41 -1.03
CA GLY A 287 -12.50 14.49 -0.38
C GLY A 287 -13.93 14.71 -0.86
N SER A 288 -14.27 14.27 -2.06
CA SER A 288 -15.59 14.46 -2.62
C SER A 288 -16.21 13.15 -3.11
N ARG A 289 -17.52 13.13 -3.28
CA ARG A 289 -18.23 11.98 -3.85
C ARG A 289 -17.79 11.74 -5.29
N GLU A 290 -17.67 12.81 -6.06
CA GLU A 290 -17.27 12.79 -7.46
C GLU A 290 -15.83 12.32 -7.63
N GLY A 291 -14.93 12.81 -6.79
CA GLY A 291 -13.53 12.39 -6.77
C GLY A 291 -13.38 10.90 -6.43
N ARG A 292 -14.10 10.42 -5.41
CA ARG A 292 -14.10 8.98 -5.08
C ARG A 292 -14.67 8.12 -6.20
N ALA A 293 -15.75 8.56 -6.85
CA ALA A 293 -16.33 7.85 -7.98
C ALA A 293 -15.34 7.77 -9.16
N THR A 294 -14.62 8.86 -9.44
CA THR A 294 -13.59 8.91 -10.47
C THR A 294 -12.44 7.94 -10.15
N LEU A 295 -11.95 7.97 -8.92
CA LEU A 295 -10.87 7.06 -8.49
C LEU A 295 -11.32 5.60 -8.52
N SER A 296 -12.51 5.29 -8.01
CA SER A 296 -13.11 3.95 -8.05
C SER A 296 -13.23 3.42 -9.48
N ALA A 297 -13.70 4.24 -10.43
CA ALA A 297 -13.80 3.86 -11.83
C ALA A 297 -12.44 3.52 -12.45
N LEU A 298 -11.40 4.32 -12.16
CA LEU A 298 -10.02 4.07 -12.60
C LEU A 298 -9.49 2.76 -12.03
N LEU A 299 -9.66 2.53 -10.72
CA LEU A 299 -9.20 1.30 -10.07
C LEU A 299 -9.92 0.07 -10.63
N ALA A 300 -11.23 0.17 -10.87
CA ALA A 300 -12.01 -0.91 -11.48
C ALA A 300 -11.59 -1.17 -12.95
N GLU A 301 -11.22 -0.14 -13.70
CA GLU A 301 -10.68 -0.29 -15.05
C GLU A 301 -9.33 -1.02 -15.01
N GLN A 302 -8.42 -0.61 -14.14
CA GLN A 302 -7.14 -1.28 -13.95
C GLN A 302 -7.30 -2.74 -13.51
N ALA A 303 -8.23 -3.02 -12.59
CA ALA A 303 -8.48 -4.38 -12.12
C ALA A 303 -9.00 -5.33 -13.23
N ARG A 304 -9.63 -4.81 -14.28
CA ARG A 304 -10.01 -5.60 -15.46
C ARG A 304 -8.83 -5.95 -16.37
N THR A 305 -7.81 -5.10 -16.39
CA THR A 305 -6.61 -5.27 -17.22
C THR A 305 -5.32 -5.16 -16.35
N PRO A 306 -5.18 -6.00 -15.34
CA PRO A 306 -4.22 -5.80 -14.27
C PRO A 306 -2.74 -5.85 -14.68
N CYS A 307 -2.48 -6.41 -15.86
CA CYS A 307 -1.14 -6.58 -16.41
C CYS A 307 -0.82 -5.60 -17.54
N ALA A 308 -1.72 -4.67 -17.78
CA ALA A 308 -1.52 -3.59 -18.75
C ALA A 308 -1.74 -2.26 -18.03
N ALA A 309 -0.80 -1.34 -18.14
CA ALA A 309 -0.96 -0.02 -17.56
C ALA A 309 -2.17 0.70 -18.19
N VAL A 310 -3.13 1.09 -17.36
CA VAL A 310 -4.22 1.97 -17.78
C VAL A 310 -3.65 3.38 -17.97
N ALA A 311 -4.11 4.08 -19.00
CA ALA A 311 -3.80 5.47 -19.17
C ALA A 311 -4.59 6.30 -18.13
N ALA A 312 -4.03 6.45 -16.94
CA ALA A 312 -4.67 7.11 -15.80
C ALA A 312 -5.16 8.52 -16.15
N GLU A 313 -4.41 9.25 -16.96
CA GLU A 313 -4.80 10.58 -17.45
C GLU A 313 -6.14 10.54 -18.18
N ARG A 314 -6.34 9.59 -19.09
CA ARG A 314 -7.60 9.44 -19.84
C ARG A 314 -8.76 9.05 -18.93
N SER A 315 -8.52 8.13 -18.01
CA SER A 315 -9.57 7.70 -17.06
C SER A 315 -9.96 8.82 -16.12
N LEU A 316 -8.99 9.62 -15.63
CA LEU A 316 -9.26 10.80 -14.82
C LEU A 316 -9.93 11.92 -15.62
N ASP A 317 -9.52 12.14 -16.88
CA ASP A 317 -10.14 13.14 -17.77
C ASP A 317 -11.61 12.79 -18.04
N ALA A 318 -11.90 11.54 -18.32
CA ALA A 318 -13.26 11.08 -18.57
C ALA A 318 -14.15 11.06 -17.32
N GLY A 319 -13.57 10.77 -16.16
CA GLY A 319 -14.31 10.54 -14.92
C GLY A 319 -14.51 11.78 -14.04
N TYR A 320 -13.56 12.72 -14.06
CA TYR A 320 -13.62 13.89 -13.18
C TYR A 320 -14.48 15.00 -13.81
N PRO A 321 -15.36 15.67 -13.04
CA PRO A 321 -16.17 16.78 -13.53
C PRO A 321 -15.31 17.92 -14.10
N GLY A 322 -15.46 18.19 -15.39
CA GLY A 322 -14.66 19.18 -16.12
C GLY A 322 -13.30 18.68 -16.60
N GLY A 323 -13.05 17.38 -16.49
CA GLY A 323 -11.88 16.72 -17.07
C GLY A 323 -10.58 16.92 -16.30
N LEU A 324 -9.46 16.51 -16.91
CA LEU A 324 -8.14 16.54 -16.32
C LEU A 324 -7.68 17.98 -16.01
N ALA A 325 -8.05 18.95 -16.82
CA ALA A 325 -7.70 20.35 -16.58
C ALA A 325 -8.38 20.91 -15.32
N ALA A 326 -9.66 20.57 -15.10
CA ALA A 326 -10.37 20.95 -13.88
C ALA A 326 -9.78 20.26 -12.65
N LEU A 327 -9.44 18.96 -12.76
CA LEU A 327 -8.77 18.22 -11.70
C LEU A 327 -7.41 18.86 -11.36
N ALA A 328 -6.60 19.19 -12.36
CA ALA A 328 -5.29 19.83 -12.15
C ALA A 328 -5.40 21.17 -11.42
N ASN A 329 -6.39 21.99 -11.80
CA ASN A 329 -6.64 23.27 -11.14
C ASN A 329 -7.12 23.08 -9.69
N ALA A 330 -8.03 22.14 -9.45
CA ALA A 330 -8.52 21.81 -8.11
C ALA A 330 -7.38 21.27 -7.22
N TRP A 331 -6.54 20.41 -7.78
CA TRP A 331 -5.38 19.85 -7.10
C TRP A 331 -4.36 20.93 -6.71
N ALA A 332 -4.01 21.83 -7.65
CA ALA A 332 -3.11 22.92 -7.36
C ALA A 332 -3.70 23.92 -6.36
N ALA A 333 -5.01 24.17 -6.39
CA ALA A 333 -5.71 25.00 -5.39
C ALA A 333 -5.67 24.33 -4.01
N PHE A 334 -5.99 23.05 -3.92
CA PHE A 334 -5.94 22.28 -2.68
C PHE A 334 -4.54 22.26 -2.07
N MET A 335 -3.48 22.16 -2.88
CA MET A 335 -2.10 22.22 -2.37
C MET A 335 -1.69 23.60 -1.86
N ARG A 336 -2.31 24.67 -2.33
CA ARG A 336 -2.03 26.04 -1.81
C ARG A 336 -2.75 26.35 -0.51
N ASP A 337 -3.93 25.76 -0.33
CA ASP A 337 -4.77 25.98 0.85
C ASP A 337 -5.44 24.66 1.27
N PRO A 338 -4.66 23.70 1.78
CA PRO A 338 -5.21 22.45 2.28
C PRO A 338 -6.01 22.69 3.55
N ALA A 339 -7.11 21.98 3.69
CA ALA A 339 -7.91 22.00 4.90
C ALA A 339 -7.70 20.69 5.68
N ALA A 340 -7.36 20.82 6.96
CA ALA A 340 -7.26 19.69 7.86
C ALA A 340 -8.61 18.96 7.93
N GLU A 341 -8.67 17.76 7.39
CA GLU A 341 -9.88 16.96 7.34
C GLU A 341 -9.72 15.62 8.03
N VAL A 342 -10.72 15.28 8.83
CA VAL A 342 -10.94 13.93 9.33
C VAL A 342 -12.09 13.33 8.53
N ARG A 343 -11.84 12.20 7.87
CA ARG A 343 -12.85 11.51 7.06
C ARG A 343 -13.21 10.19 7.71
N ALA A 344 -14.49 10.04 8.06
CA ALA A 344 -15.03 8.80 8.59
C ALA A 344 -15.39 7.82 7.48
N TYR A 345 -15.20 6.52 7.78
CA TYR A 345 -15.50 5.39 6.92
C TYR A 345 -16.25 4.31 7.70
#